data_2f2ccf002df7c2839c9d8b96c451b182
#
_entry.id   2f2ccf002df7c2839c9d8b96c451b182
#
_cell.length_a   1.000
_cell.length_b   1.000
_cell.length_c   1.000
_cell.angle_alpha   90.00
_cell.angle_beta   90.00
_cell.angle_gamma   90.00
#
_symmetry.space_group_name_H-M   'P 1'
#
loop_
_entity.id
_entity.type
_entity.pdbx_description
1 polymer ?
#
loop_
_entity_poly.entity_id
_entity_poly.type
_entity_poly.pdbx_seq_one_letter_code
_entity_poly.pdbx_strand_id
1 'polypeptide(L)'
;TVGFFGGSITQGSLATAPEKCYAYRVFSWWRENFPNTEINYVNGGIGGTSSLYGVSRAVTDILMYQPDFITIDFSVNDKADEFFQETYEGLIRKMLTWPSRPALLLLNNVCYDTGINAQKYHNEVGRWYHLPSISIKDTVYKKMKAGELKREEITPDGLHPNDFGHALVAAEIIKYLDSVKAHMWEDEEEATLPAAITENAYERAKRLTIREICPVLDGFRADPQEKTSHLDFFKNGWIGRKP
;
A
#
# COMPACT_ATOMS: atom_id res chain seq x y z
N THR A 1 10.84 5.99 10.19
CA THR A 1 10.17 4.72 9.75
C THR A 1 9.69 4.86 8.32
N VAL A 2 10.01 3.86 7.47
CA VAL A 2 9.55 3.76 6.08
C VAL A 2 8.51 2.65 5.99
N GLY A 3 7.31 3.01 5.53
CA GLY A 3 6.14 2.15 5.46
C GLY A 3 5.74 1.75 4.04
N PHE A 4 5.22 0.53 3.90
CA PHE A 4 4.64 0.02 2.66
C PHE A 4 3.27 -0.55 2.96
N PHE A 5 2.22 -0.04 2.33
CA PHE A 5 0.85 -0.39 2.66
C PHE A 5 0.06 -0.77 1.42
N GLY A 6 -0.49 -1.99 1.38
CA GLY A 6 -1.13 -2.47 0.16
C GLY A 6 -1.65 -3.90 0.21
N GLY A 7 -1.81 -4.48 -0.97
CA GLY A 7 -2.28 -5.83 -1.19
C GLY A 7 -1.15 -6.88 -1.22
N SER A 8 -1.37 -7.95 -2.00
CA SER A 8 -0.45 -9.09 -2.14
C SER A 8 0.90 -8.71 -2.77
N ILE A 9 0.94 -7.75 -3.68
CA ILE A 9 2.19 -7.31 -4.31
C ILE A 9 3.06 -6.62 -3.25
N THR A 10 2.47 -5.76 -2.42
CA THR A 10 3.18 -5.13 -1.29
C THR A 10 3.61 -6.14 -0.23
N GLN A 11 2.78 -7.16 0.04
CA GLN A 11 3.14 -8.27 0.93
C GLN A 11 4.38 -9.02 0.45
N GLY A 12 4.66 -9.04 -0.86
CA GLY A 12 5.79 -9.73 -1.48
C GLY A 12 5.41 -11.08 -2.10
N SER A 13 4.15 -11.26 -2.52
CA SER A 13 3.73 -12.50 -3.21
C SER A 13 4.62 -12.76 -4.42
N LEU A 14 5.07 -14.02 -4.55
CA LEU A 14 5.99 -14.54 -5.56
C LEU A 14 7.43 -13.98 -5.52
N ALA A 15 7.79 -13.13 -4.56
CA ALA A 15 9.18 -12.93 -4.24
C ALA A 15 9.73 -14.18 -3.53
N THR A 16 10.87 -14.69 -3.98
CA THR A 16 11.46 -15.93 -3.42
C THR A 16 12.12 -15.73 -2.05
N ALA A 17 12.33 -14.48 -1.64
CA ALA A 17 12.81 -14.07 -0.34
C ALA A 17 12.29 -12.66 0.01
N PRO A 18 12.13 -12.29 1.28
CA PRO A 18 11.68 -10.96 1.68
C PRO A 18 12.48 -9.82 1.06
N GLU A 19 13.79 -9.98 0.94
CA GLU A 19 14.72 -8.99 0.40
C GLU A 19 14.54 -8.75 -1.10
N LYS A 20 13.86 -9.65 -1.79
CA LYS A 20 13.56 -9.56 -3.22
C LYS A 20 12.25 -8.86 -3.52
N CYS A 21 11.38 -8.66 -2.51
CA CYS A 21 10.18 -7.86 -2.64
C CYS A 21 10.55 -6.39 -2.94
N TYR A 22 9.74 -5.73 -3.76
CA TYR A 22 9.95 -4.31 -4.11
C TYR A 22 10.04 -3.42 -2.88
N ALA A 23 9.21 -3.67 -1.88
CA ALA A 23 9.17 -2.89 -0.65
C ALA A 23 10.51 -2.92 0.10
N TYR A 24 11.10 -4.11 0.24
CA TYR A 24 12.40 -4.23 0.90
C TYR A 24 13.54 -3.62 0.07
N ARG A 25 13.49 -3.72 -1.28
CA ARG A 25 14.47 -3.09 -2.17
C ARG A 25 14.43 -1.56 -2.06
N VAL A 26 13.24 -0.97 -1.98
CA VAL A 26 13.08 0.46 -1.74
C VAL A 26 13.56 0.86 -0.34
N PHE A 27 13.26 0.04 0.69
CA PHE A 27 13.81 0.24 2.03
C PHE A 27 15.35 0.19 2.05
N SER A 28 15.97 -0.73 1.29
CA SER A 28 17.44 -0.79 1.18
C SER A 28 18.01 0.49 0.59
N TRP A 29 17.35 1.08 -0.42
CA TRP A 29 17.72 2.38 -0.97
C TRP A 29 17.74 3.48 0.12
N TRP A 30 16.74 3.52 1.00
CA TRP A 30 16.73 4.48 2.11
C TRP A 30 17.94 4.30 3.03
N ARG A 31 18.26 3.07 3.41
CA ARG A 31 19.42 2.78 4.27
C ARG A 31 20.75 3.16 3.63
N GLU A 32 20.90 2.90 2.34
CA GLU A 32 22.11 3.20 1.59
C GLU A 32 22.32 4.71 1.40
N ASN A 33 21.22 5.44 1.22
CA ASN A 33 21.27 6.88 0.97
C ASN A 33 21.31 7.73 2.25
N PHE A 34 20.91 7.18 3.40
CA PHE A 34 20.90 7.86 4.69
C PHE A 34 21.58 7.01 5.78
N PRO A 35 22.91 6.71 5.63
CA PRO A 35 23.61 5.73 6.48
C PRO A 35 23.75 6.16 7.95
N ASN A 36 23.58 7.44 8.24
CA ASN A 36 23.66 7.98 9.60
C ASN A 36 22.28 8.09 10.29
N THR A 37 21.23 7.56 9.66
CA THR A 37 19.86 7.60 10.18
C THR A 37 19.40 6.18 10.50
N GLU A 38 18.83 5.97 11.68
CA GLU A 38 18.15 4.71 11.98
C GLU A 38 16.82 4.67 11.19
N ILE A 39 16.72 3.70 10.27
CA ILE A 39 15.55 3.56 9.42
C ILE A 39 14.88 2.22 9.70
N ASN A 40 13.64 2.29 10.17
CA ASN A 40 12.80 1.15 10.46
C ASN A 40 11.91 0.80 9.25
N TYR A 41 11.78 -0.51 8.97
CA TYR A 41 10.96 -1.06 7.90
C TYR A 41 9.63 -1.58 8.44
N VAL A 42 8.52 -1.12 7.85
CA VAL A 42 7.19 -1.64 8.16
C VAL A 42 6.48 -2.01 6.86
N ASN A 43 6.12 -3.29 6.72
CA ASN A 43 5.34 -3.77 5.60
C ASN A 43 3.94 -4.18 6.08
N GLY A 44 2.94 -3.36 5.77
CA GLY A 44 1.52 -3.58 6.02
C GLY A 44 0.78 -4.19 4.83
N GLY A 45 1.47 -4.88 3.91
CA GLY A 45 0.86 -5.60 2.79
C GLY A 45 0.07 -6.82 3.26
N ILE A 46 -1.18 -6.96 2.80
CA ILE A 46 -2.05 -8.13 3.06
C ILE A 46 -2.72 -8.56 1.75
N GLY A 47 -2.45 -9.79 1.33
CA GLY A 47 -2.96 -10.34 0.08
C GLY A 47 -4.48 -10.32 -0.02
N GLY A 48 -5.01 -10.00 -1.22
CA GLY A 48 -6.43 -9.97 -1.51
C GLY A 48 -7.22 -8.84 -0.85
N THR A 49 -6.55 -7.81 -0.32
CA THR A 49 -7.21 -6.69 0.36
C THR A 49 -7.24 -5.42 -0.50
N SER A 50 -8.35 -4.73 -0.48
CA SER A 50 -8.61 -3.44 -1.15
C SER A 50 -8.42 -2.25 -0.20
N SER A 51 -8.53 -1.03 -0.73
CA SER A 51 -8.51 0.21 0.07
C SER A 51 -9.64 0.27 1.10
N LEU A 52 -10.79 -0.38 0.85
CA LEU A 52 -11.88 -0.50 1.81
C LEU A 52 -11.42 -1.17 3.12
N TYR A 53 -10.72 -2.30 3.01
CA TYR A 53 -10.13 -2.93 4.20
C TYR A 53 -8.89 -2.16 4.68
N GLY A 54 -8.14 -1.60 3.75
CA GLY A 54 -6.97 -0.75 4.03
C GLY A 54 -7.29 0.38 4.99
N VAL A 55 -8.33 1.18 4.72
CA VAL A 55 -8.70 2.34 5.54
C VAL A 55 -9.06 1.95 6.99
N SER A 56 -9.64 0.75 7.20
CA SER A 56 -10.02 0.27 8.53
C SER A 56 -8.84 -0.24 9.35
N ARG A 57 -7.81 -0.81 8.69
CA ARG A 57 -6.63 -1.42 9.32
C ARG A 57 -5.39 -0.52 9.34
N ALA A 58 -5.46 0.65 8.69
CA ALA A 58 -4.30 1.53 8.54
C ALA A 58 -3.63 1.90 9.88
N VAL A 59 -4.42 2.14 10.93
CA VAL A 59 -3.88 2.48 12.25
C VAL A 59 -3.06 1.33 12.82
N THR A 60 -3.60 0.11 12.83
CA THR A 60 -2.95 -1.05 13.46
C THR A 60 -1.79 -1.61 12.67
N ASP A 61 -1.83 -1.47 11.33
CA ASP A 61 -0.90 -2.18 10.46
C ASP A 61 0.25 -1.29 9.94
N ILE A 62 0.09 0.06 10.04
CA ILE A 62 1.12 0.98 9.55
C ILE A 62 1.26 2.26 10.40
N LEU A 63 0.17 2.96 10.72
CA LEU A 63 0.24 4.30 11.30
C LEU A 63 0.70 4.31 12.75
N MET A 64 0.42 3.26 13.54
CA MET A 64 0.91 3.14 14.92
C MET A 64 2.43 3.14 15.04
N TYR A 65 3.15 2.82 13.96
CA TYR A 65 4.62 2.86 13.90
C TYR A 65 5.19 4.24 13.58
N GLN A 66 4.33 5.28 13.54
CA GLN A 66 4.69 6.66 13.26
C GLN A 66 5.60 6.79 12.02
N PRO A 67 5.14 6.36 10.84
CA PRO A 67 5.95 6.43 9.63
C PRO A 67 6.21 7.87 9.20
N ASP A 68 7.40 8.10 8.64
CA ASP A 68 7.78 9.35 7.98
C ASP A 68 7.47 9.32 6.49
N PHE A 69 7.43 8.11 5.91
CA PHE A 69 7.14 7.88 4.50
C PHE A 69 6.31 6.61 4.32
N ILE A 70 5.30 6.65 3.44
CA ILE A 70 4.47 5.48 3.11
C ILE A 70 4.28 5.38 1.59
N THR A 71 4.57 4.19 1.03
CA THR A 71 4.10 3.80 -0.32
C THR A 71 2.75 3.09 -0.21
N ILE A 72 1.76 3.48 -1.02
CA ILE A 72 0.37 2.99 -0.96
C ILE A 72 0.02 2.28 -2.26
N ASP A 73 -0.35 1.00 -2.20
CA ASP A 73 -0.61 0.12 -3.36
C ASP A 73 -1.89 -0.71 -3.20
N PHE A 74 -2.99 -0.24 -3.79
CA PHE A 74 -4.26 -0.96 -3.85
C PHE A 74 -4.83 -1.04 -5.28
N SER A 75 -4.10 -0.56 -6.27
CA SER A 75 -4.63 -0.32 -7.61
C SER A 75 -5.10 -1.56 -8.36
N VAL A 76 -4.57 -2.75 -8.06
CA VAL A 76 -4.99 -4.03 -8.65
C VAL A 76 -6.10 -4.74 -7.87
N ASN A 77 -6.36 -4.31 -6.64
CA ASN A 77 -7.38 -4.88 -5.77
C ASN A 77 -8.68 -4.04 -5.75
N ASP A 78 -8.56 -2.75 -5.95
CA ASP A 78 -9.70 -1.83 -6.08
C ASP A 78 -10.28 -1.92 -7.48
N LYS A 79 -11.61 -1.81 -7.58
CA LYS A 79 -12.26 -1.59 -8.86
C LYS A 79 -12.11 -0.14 -9.29
N ALA A 80 -12.12 0.10 -10.59
CA ALA A 80 -12.08 1.45 -11.14
C ALA A 80 -13.50 2.08 -11.11
N ASP A 81 -13.98 2.42 -9.92
CA ASP A 81 -15.29 3.02 -9.68
C ASP A 81 -15.26 4.05 -8.53
N GLU A 82 -16.34 4.79 -8.37
CA GLU A 82 -16.51 5.86 -7.37
C GLU A 82 -16.48 5.34 -5.93
N PHE A 83 -16.96 4.12 -5.69
CA PHE A 83 -16.92 3.52 -4.36
C PHE A 83 -15.47 3.32 -3.88
N PHE A 84 -14.60 2.79 -4.76
CA PHE A 84 -13.19 2.63 -4.41
C PHE A 84 -12.42 3.94 -4.45
N GLN A 85 -12.86 4.95 -5.21
CA GLN A 85 -12.33 6.30 -5.10
C GLN A 85 -12.55 6.86 -3.69
N GLU A 86 -13.75 6.71 -3.14
CA GLU A 86 -14.08 7.20 -1.80
C GLU A 86 -13.34 6.45 -0.70
N THR A 87 -13.25 5.11 -0.76
CA THR A 87 -12.49 4.34 0.23
C THR A 87 -11.00 4.67 0.19
N TYR A 88 -10.46 4.88 -1.01
CA TYR A 88 -9.07 5.28 -1.21
C TYR A 88 -8.81 6.70 -0.71
N GLU A 89 -9.70 7.65 -1.01
CA GLU A 89 -9.61 9.01 -0.45
C GLU A 89 -9.65 9.00 1.07
N GLY A 90 -10.58 8.26 1.68
CA GLY A 90 -10.67 8.13 3.13
C GLY A 90 -9.36 7.59 3.75
N LEU A 91 -8.69 6.65 3.06
CA LEU A 91 -7.38 6.15 3.47
C LEU A 91 -6.30 7.23 3.37
N ILE A 92 -6.23 7.96 2.25
CA ILE A 92 -5.25 9.04 2.02
C ILE A 92 -5.42 10.13 3.07
N ARG A 93 -6.64 10.62 3.30
CA ARG A 93 -6.93 11.64 4.31
C ARG A 93 -6.53 11.21 5.72
N LYS A 94 -6.86 9.97 6.09
CA LYS A 94 -6.45 9.40 7.38
C LYS A 94 -4.94 9.43 7.57
N MET A 95 -4.17 9.13 6.52
CA MET A 95 -2.70 9.15 6.58
C MET A 95 -2.16 10.58 6.64
N LEU A 96 -2.69 11.49 5.82
CA LEU A 96 -2.26 12.90 5.81
C LEU A 96 -2.55 13.63 7.13
N THR A 97 -3.61 13.24 7.84
CA THR A 97 -3.98 13.81 9.14
C THR A 97 -3.35 13.09 10.34
N TRP A 98 -2.57 12.04 10.10
CA TRP A 98 -1.92 11.31 11.19
C TRP A 98 -0.84 12.15 11.87
N PRO A 99 -0.61 12.00 13.19
CA PRO A 99 0.35 12.85 13.94
C PRO A 99 1.76 12.88 13.37
N SER A 100 2.26 11.79 12.78
CA SER A 100 3.59 11.78 12.14
C SER A 100 3.63 12.49 10.78
N ARG A 101 2.46 12.82 10.17
CA ARG A 101 2.33 13.51 8.88
C ARG A 101 3.24 12.89 7.81
N PRO A 102 3.08 11.59 7.50
CA PRO A 102 3.97 10.89 6.58
C PRO A 102 3.89 11.48 5.17
N ALA A 103 5.03 11.55 4.50
CA ALA A 103 5.05 11.74 3.05
C ALA A 103 4.45 10.51 2.37
N LEU A 104 3.54 10.71 1.43
CA LEU A 104 2.83 9.63 0.74
C LEU A 104 3.27 9.51 -0.71
N LEU A 105 3.55 8.28 -1.17
CA LEU A 105 3.80 7.94 -2.56
C LEU A 105 2.76 6.92 -3.03
N LEU A 106 1.97 7.29 -4.02
CA LEU A 106 0.96 6.41 -4.60
C LEU A 106 1.63 5.47 -5.62
N LEU A 107 1.40 4.16 -5.48
CA LEU A 107 1.89 3.15 -6.41
C LEU A 107 0.72 2.52 -7.16
N ASN A 108 0.74 2.58 -8.47
CA ASN A 108 -0.26 1.98 -9.34
C ASN A 108 0.33 0.78 -10.08
N ASN A 109 0.27 -0.40 -9.46
CA ASN A 109 0.52 -1.68 -10.11
C ASN A 109 -0.58 -2.01 -11.13
N VAL A 110 -0.40 -3.06 -11.91
CA VAL A 110 -1.31 -3.44 -13.00
C VAL A 110 -1.40 -4.95 -13.12
N CYS A 111 -2.57 -5.46 -13.51
CA CYS A 111 -2.69 -6.84 -13.99
C CYS A 111 -2.04 -6.93 -15.36
N TYR A 112 -0.95 -7.69 -15.49
CA TYR A 112 -0.17 -7.80 -16.73
C TYR A 112 -0.91 -8.54 -17.85
N ASP A 113 -1.90 -9.38 -17.53
CA ASP A 113 -2.71 -10.07 -18.55
C ASP A 113 -3.73 -9.14 -19.18
N THR A 114 -4.34 -8.24 -18.41
CA THR A 114 -5.48 -7.45 -18.85
C THR A 114 -5.18 -5.95 -18.99
N GLY A 115 -4.14 -5.43 -18.34
CA GLY A 115 -3.88 -4.01 -18.23
C GLY A 115 -4.84 -3.26 -17.31
N ILE A 116 -5.67 -3.99 -16.54
CA ILE A 116 -6.67 -3.39 -15.64
C ILE A 116 -6.03 -2.99 -14.32
N ASN A 117 -6.42 -1.81 -13.83
CA ASN A 117 -6.18 -1.31 -12.48
C ASN A 117 -7.09 -0.11 -12.18
N ALA A 118 -7.10 0.34 -10.93
CA ALA A 118 -7.89 1.49 -10.47
C ALA A 118 -7.17 2.85 -10.62
N GLN A 119 -6.04 2.90 -11.34
CA GLN A 119 -5.17 4.09 -11.48
C GLN A 119 -5.92 5.38 -11.82
N LYS A 120 -7.00 5.30 -12.61
CA LYS A 120 -7.78 6.50 -12.98
C LYS A 120 -8.26 7.23 -11.73
N TYR A 121 -8.97 6.53 -10.86
CA TYR A 121 -9.56 7.08 -9.64
C TYR A 121 -8.52 7.39 -8.56
N HIS A 122 -7.51 6.54 -8.40
CA HIS A 122 -6.42 6.80 -7.48
C HIS A 122 -5.62 8.06 -7.86
N ASN A 123 -5.39 8.29 -9.15
CA ASN A 123 -4.70 9.49 -9.62
C ASN A 123 -5.57 10.75 -9.54
N GLU A 124 -6.90 10.64 -9.58
CA GLU A 124 -7.80 11.76 -9.32
C GLU A 124 -7.64 12.23 -7.86
N VAL A 125 -7.66 11.29 -6.92
CA VAL A 125 -7.36 11.56 -5.50
C VAL A 125 -5.94 12.11 -5.34
N GLY A 126 -4.93 11.46 -5.94
CA GLY A 126 -3.53 11.90 -5.85
C GLY A 126 -3.33 13.34 -6.31
N ARG A 127 -3.89 13.71 -7.47
CA ARG A 127 -3.80 15.09 -7.99
C ARG A 127 -4.47 16.11 -7.09
N TRP A 128 -5.62 15.75 -6.50
CA TRP A 128 -6.36 16.63 -5.60
C TRP A 128 -5.58 16.98 -4.33
N TYR A 129 -4.85 15.99 -3.80
CA TYR A 129 -4.01 16.15 -2.61
C TYR A 129 -2.54 16.46 -2.92
N HIS A 130 -2.21 16.78 -4.19
CA HIS A 130 -0.84 17.06 -4.65
C HIS A 130 0.17 15.96 -4.32
N LEU A 131 -0.28 14.70 -4.36
CA LEU A 131 0.55 13.54 -4.04
C LEU A 131 1.21 12.97 -5.30
N PRO A 132 2.49 12.60 -5.21
CA PRO A 132 3.19 11.93 -6.30
C PRO A 132 2.64 10.51 -6.52
N SER A 133 2.64 10.06 -7.77
CA SER A 133 2.24 8.72 -8.13
C SER A 133 3.20 8.07 -9.13
N ILE A 134 3.48 6.78 -8.91
CA ILE A 134 4.25 5.92 -9.82
C ILE A 134 3.29 4.95 -10.50
N SER A 135 3.32 4.92 -11.83
CA SER A 135 2.49 4.03 -12.62
C SER A 135 3.31 2.92 -13.26
N ILE A 136 3.15 1.71 -12.77
CA ILE A 136 3.72 0.51 -13.40
C ILE A 136 3.02 0.19 -14.72
N LYS A 137 1.74 0.61 -14.85
CA LYS A 137 1.01 0.51 -16.12
C LYS A 137 1.64 1.36 -17.22
N ASP A 138 2.03 2.59 -16.92
CA ASP A 138 2.54 3.53 -17.91
C ASP A 138 4.05 3.38 -18.14
N THR A 139 4.74 2.57 -17.34
CA THR A 139 6.16 2.27 -17.42
C THR A 139 6.40 0.80 -17.81
N VAL A 140 6.48 -0.10 -16.86
CA VAL A 140 6.84 -1.52 -17.07
C VAL A 140 5.84 -2.23 -18.00
N TYR A 141 4.53 -2.09 -17.77
CA TYR A 141 3.52 -2.71 -18.62
C TYR A 141 3.55 -2.15 -20.05
N LYS A 142 3.77 -0.86 -20.22
CA LYS A 142 3.93 -0.25 -21.55
C LYS A 142 5.14 -0.82 -22.30
N LYS A 143 6.27 -1.02 -21.64
CA LYS A 143 7.46 -1.70 -22.22
C LYS A 143 7.13 -3.15 -22.60
N MET A 144 6.42 -3.87 -21.75
CA MET A 144 5.95 -5.22 -22.07
C MET A 144 5.05 -5.24 -23.32
N LYS A 145 4.10 -4.30 -23.44
CA LYS A 145 3.24 -4.18 -24.63
C LYS A 145 4.01 -3.78 -25.89
N ALA A 146 5.12 -3.08 -25.75
CA ALA A 146 6.01 -2.73 -26.86
C ALA A 146 6.95 -3.89 -27.26
N GLY A 147 6.94 -5.01 -26.53
CA GLY A 147 7.80 -6.16 -26.79
C GLY A 147 9.24 -6.01 -26.25
N GLU A 148 9.52 -4.96 -25.46
CA GLU A 148 10.82 -4.77 -24.81
C GLU A 148 11.04 -5.70 -23.62
N LEU A 149 9.94 -6.15 -23.00
CA LEU A 149 9.91 -7.10 -21.90
C LEU A 149 8.90 -8.20 -22.22
N LYS A 150 9.17 -9.43 -21.79
CA LYS A 150 8.21 -10.53 -21.88
C LYS A 150 7.41 -10.65 -20.58
N ARG A 151 6.12 -10.95 -20.70
CA ARG A 151 5.24 -11.13 -19.55
C ARG A 151 5.77 -12.21 -18.59
N GLU A 152 6.25 -13.33 -19.13
CA GLU A 152 6.76 -14.48 -18.38
C GLU A 152 8.03 -14.16 -17.59
N GLU A 153 8.79 -13.14 -17.99
CA GLU A 153 9.95 -12.66 -17.25
C GLU A 153 9.54 -11.86 -16.02
N ILE A 154 8.35 -11.21 -16.05
CA ILE A 154 7.87 -10.32 -14.99
C ILE A 154 7.01 -11.08 -13.97
N THR A 155 6.14 -11.96 -14.45
CA THR A 155 5.10 -12.60 -13.65
C THR A 155 4.73 -13.99 -14.18
N PRO A 156 4.61 -15.02 -13.33
CA PRO A 156 4.14 -16.34 -13.76
C PRO A 156 2.61 -16.43 -13.87
N ASP A 157 1.85 -15.60 -13.14
CA ASP A 157 0.38 -15.68 -13.05
C ASP A 157 -0.35 -14.46 -13.67
N GLY A 158 0.40 -13.54 -14.28
CA GLY A 158 -0.16 -12.34 -14.91
C GLY A 158 -0.52 -11.21 -13.98
N LEU A 159 -0.33 -11.37 -12.67
CA LEU A 159 -0.65 -10.36 -11.66
C LEU A 159 0.53 -10.10 -10.73
N HIS A 160 1.01 -11.13 -10.03
CA HIS A 160 2.03 -10.99 -9.01
C HIS A 160 3.44 -11.01 -9.64
N PRO A 161 4.25 -9.99 -9.39
CA PRO A 161 5.64 -9.96 -9.87
C PRO A 161 6.47 -11.10 -9.25
N ASN A 162 7.33 -11.74 -10.03
CA ASN A 162 8.42 -12.56 -9.53
C ASN A 162 9.59 -11.66 -9.06
N ASP A 163 10.73 -12.24 -8.71
CA ASP A 163 11.91 -11.48 -8.22
C ASP A 163 12.36 -10.36 -9.20
N PHE A 164 12.29 -10.63 -10.50
CA PHE A 164 12.64 -9.65 -11.54
C PHE A 164 11.56 -8.58 -11.66
N GLY A 165 10.29 -8.97 -11.66
CA GLY A 165 9.16 -8.04 -11.67
C GLY A 165 9.16 -7.12 -10.45
N HIS A 166 9.43 -7.64 -9.24
CA HIS A 166 9.61 -6.82 -8.05
C HIS A 166 10.79 -5.85 -8.17
N ALA A 167 11.90 -6.26 -8.81
CA ALA A 167 13.02 -5.37 -9.06
C ALA A 167 12.63 -4.23 -10.01
N LEU A 168 11.82 -4.49 -11.04
CA LEU A 168 11.32 -3.45 -11.94
C LEU A 168 10.42 -2.45 -11.22
N VAL A 169 9.50 -2.93 -10.37
CA VAL A 169 8.64 -2.04 -9.54
C VAL A 169 9.50 -1.17 -8.63
N ALA A 170 10.48 -1.76 -7.94
CA ALA A 170 11.40 -1.01 -7.08
C ALA A 170 12.20 0.03 -7.86
N ALA A 171 12.68 -0.31 -9.06
CA ALA A 171 13.47 0.62 -9.90
C ALA A 171 12.67 1.87 -10.29
N GLU A 172 11.38 1.75 -10.62
CA GLU A 172 10.55 2.92 -10.93
C GLU A 172 10.34 3.82 -9.70
N ILE A 173 10.17 3.23 -8.50
CA ILE A 173 10.07 3.99 -7.25
C ILE A 173 11.41 4.67 -6.92
N ILE A 174 12.52 3.94 -7.00
CA ILE A 174 13.87 4.45 -6.68
C ILE A 174 14.24 5.59 -7.62
N LYS A 175 13.95 5.48 -8.92
CA LYS A 175 14.16 6.55 -9.87
C LYS A 175 13.46 7.85 -9.47
N TYR A 176 12.23 7.75 -8.96
CA TYR A 176 11.52 8.92 -8.42
C TYR A 176 12.20 9.46 -7.17
N LEU A 177 12.53 8.59 -6.20
CA LEU A 177 13.20 8.99 -4.96
C LEU A 177 14.57 9.64 -5.22
N ASP A 178 15.33 9.17 -6.21
CA ASP A 178 16.58 9.80 -6.62
C ASP A 178 16.36 11.21 -7.15
N SER A 179 15.26 11.43 -7.90
CA SER A 179 14.91 12.77 -8.38
C SER A 179 14.50 13.71 -7.24
N VAL A 180 13.74 13.22 -6.27
CA VAL A 180 13.38 13.98 -5.07
C VAL A 180 14.63 14.32 -4.25
N LYS A 181 15.52 13.32 -4.03
CA LYS A 181 16.76 13.52 -3.29
C LYS A 181 17.64 14.61 -3.90
N ALA A 182 17.67 14.74 -5.22
CA ALA A 182 18.44 15.78 -5.91
C ALA A 182 17.93 17.20 -5.60
N HIS A 183 16.67 17.36 -5.18
CA HIS A 183 16.00 18.64 -4.92
C HIS A 183 15.55 18.80 -3.45
N MET A 184 16.04 17.95 -2.54
CA MET A 184 15.56 17.88 -1.15
C MET A 184 15.82 19.13 -0.29
N TRP A 185 16.54 20.11 -0.81
CA TRP A 185 16.84 21.37 -0.13
C TRP A 185 16.02 22.55 -0.67
N GLU A 186 15.11 22.30 -1.59
CA GLU A 186 14.17 23.31 -2.05
C GLU A 186 13.04 23.44 -1.02
N ASP A 187 12.77 24.67 -0.58
CA ASP A 187 11.68 24.93 0.38
C ASP A 187 10.33 24.69 -0.32
N GLU A 188 9.51 23.83 0.25
CA GLU A 188 8.11 23.65 -0.17
C GLU A 188 7.18 24.35 0.83
N GLU A 189 6.19 25.09 0.32
CA GLU A 189 5.13 25.65 1.16
C GLU A 189 4.29 24.53 1.77
N GLU A 190 3.99 24.65 3.06
CA GLU A 190 3.13 23.69 3.76
C GLU A 190 1.70 23.76 3.19
N ALA A 191 1.33 22.77 2.40
CA ALA A 191 0.01 22.71 1.81
C ALA A 191 -1.07 22.45 2.88
N THR A 192 -2.13 23.24 2.87
CA THR A 192 -3.31 22.97 3.70
C THR A 192 -4.09 21.81 3.11
N LEU A 193 -4.57 20.89 3.97
CA LEU A 193 -5.39 19.76 3.53
C LEU A 193 -6.70 20.29 2.89
N PRO A 194 -6.97 20.01 1.61
CA PRO A 194 -8.19 20.48 0.96
C PRO A 194 -9.43 19.74 1.49
N ALA A 195 -10.62 20.25 1.16
CA ALA A 195 -11.86 19.52 1.38
C ALA A 195 -11.85 18.19 0.61
N ALA A 196 -12.62 17.20 1.07
CA ALA A 196 -12.74 15.94 0.35
C ALA A 196 -13.42 16.13 -1.02
N ILE A 197 -13.04 15.33 -2.02
CA ILE A 197 -13.68 15.29 -3.34
C ILE A 197 -14.87 14.32 -3.39
N THR A 198 -14.94 13.40 -2.42
CA THR A 198 -16.06 12.46 -2.22
C THR A 198 -16.84 12.82 -0.94
N GLU A 199 -17.84 12.02 -0.59
CA GLU A 199 -18.55 12.18 0.70
C GLU A 199 -17.66 11.83 1.91
N ASN A 200 -16.54 11.14 1.65
CA ASN A 200 -15.53 10.78 2.67
C ASN A 200 -16.08 10.01 3.87
N ALA A 201 -17.01 9.08 3.63
CA ALA A 201 -17.63 8.30 4.68
C ALA A 201 -16.65 7.37 5.42
N TYR A 202 -15.52 7.03 4.80
CA TYR A 202 -14.60 5.98 5.28
C TYR A 202 -13.37 6.49 6.04
N GLU A 203 -13.06 7.77 6.07
CA GLU A 203 -11.86 8.31 6.75
C GLU A 203 -11.76 7.85 8.21
N ARG A 204 -12.90 7.75 8.90
CA ARG A 204 -12.96 7.34 10.32
C ARG A 204 -13.15 5.83 10.53
N ALA A 205 -13.19 5.04 9.46
CA ALA A 205 -13.31 3.59 9.58
C ALA A 205 -12.16 3.01 10.41
N LYS A 206 -12.47 2.10 11.31
CA LYS A 206 -11.46 1.37 12.11
C LYS A 206 -11.82 -0.09 12.25
N ARG A 207 -10.82 -0.94 12.34
CA ARG A 207 -10.99 -2.34 12.71
C ARG A 207 -11.02 -2.45 14.21
N LEU A 208 -12.08 -3.05 14.72
CA LEU A 208 -12.23 -3.34 16.14
C LEU A 208 -11.86 -4.80 16.41
N THR A 209 -11.14 -5.04 17.49
CA THR A 209 -10.84 -6.38 17.98
C THR A 209 -11.99 -6.91 18.83
N ILE A 210 -12.01 -8.22 19.08
CA ILE A 210 -12.98 -8.84 19.99
C ILE A 210 -12.91 -8.27 21.40
N ARG A 211 -11.76 -7.75 21.83
CA ARG A 211 -11.55 -7.13 23.14
C ARG A 211 -12.19 -5.75 23.23
N GLU A 212 -12.30 -5.05 22.10
CA GLU A 212 -12.86 -3.70 22.05
C GLU A 212 -14.39 -3.68 21.98
N ILE A 213 -15.02 -4.66 21.32
CA ILE A 213 -16.46 -4.62 21.03
C ILE A 213 -17.30 -5.59 21.86
N CYS A 214 -16.72 -6.53 22.61
CA CYS A 214 -17.43 -7.50 23.47
C CYS A 214 -18.78 -7.97 22.86
N PRO A 215 -18.83 -8.55 21.65
CA PRO A 215 -20.08 -8.80 20.94
C PRO A 215 -20.85 -9.96 21.57
N VAL A 216 -22.18 -9.96 21.42
CA VAL A 216 -22.99 -11.16 21.61
C VAL A 216 -22.76 -12.09 20.42
N LEU A 217 -22.26 -13.29 20.66
CA LEU A 217 -21.90 -14.25 19.62
C LEU A 217 -22.92 -15.40 19.57
N ASP A 218 -23.57 -15.59 18.43
CA ASP A 218 -24.36 -16.77 18.13
C ASP A 218 -23.65 -17.59 17.02
N GLY A 219 -23.40 -18.88 17.28
CA GLY A 219 -22.66 -19.76 16.36
C GLY A 219 -21.15 -19.49 16.25
N PHE A 220 -20.61 -18.54 17.01
CA PHE A 220 -19.18 -18.20 17.02
C PHE A 220 -18.61 -18.22 18.45
N ARG A 221 -17.29 -18.33 18.53
CA ARG A 221 -16.53 -18.12 19.77
C ARG A 221 -15.33 -17.24 19.50
N ALA A 222 -14.86 -16.50 20.48
CA ALA A 222 -13.62 -15.73 20.37
C ALA A 222 -12.42 -16.66 20.14
N ASP A 223 -11.50 -16.23 19.24
CA ASP A 223 -10.22 -16.90 19.07
C ASP A 223 -9.27 -16.43 20.18
N PRO A 224 -8.75 -17.33 21.04
CA PRO A 224 -7.83 -16.97 22.10
C PRO A 224 -6.41 -16.69 21.61
N GLN A 225 -6.09 -17.00 20.34
CA GLN A 225 -4.74 -16.82 19.81
C GLN A 225 -4.42 -15.33 19.66
N GLU A 226 -3.25 -14.93 20.17
CA GLU A 226 -2.77 -13.57 19.99
C GLU A 226 -2.08 -13.40 18.65
N LYS A 227 -2.27 -12.23 18.03
CA LYS A 227 -1.49 -11.81 16.89
C LYS A 227 -0.06 -11.56 17.33
N THR A 228 0.89 -12.21 16.66
CA THR A 228 2.33 -11.98 16.87
C THR A 228 2.97 -11.22 15.71
N SER A 229 2.24 -11.12 14.60
CA SER A 229 2.64 -10.32 13.43
C SER A 229 1.41 -9.77 12.69
N HIS A 230 1.62 -8.79 11.81
CA HIS A 230 0.57 -8.27 10.93
C HIS A 230 0.05 -9.33 9.92
N LEU A 231 0.79 -10.40 9.71
CA LEU A 231 0.39 -11.52 8.84
C LEU A 231 -0.57 -12.52 9.51
N ASP A 232 -0.80 -12.38 10.80
CA ASP A 232 -1.71 -13.26 11.56
C ASP A 232 -3.18 -12.82 11.41
N PHE A 233 -3.71 -12.81 10.18
CA PHE A 233 -5.05 -12.28 9.88
C PHE A 233 -6.17 -13.06 10.55
N PHE A 234 -5.98 -14.36 10.72
CA PHE A 234 -6.98 -15.28 11.24
C PHE A 234 -6.94 -15.45 12.76
N LYS A 235 -6.00 -14.78 13.42
CA LYS A 235 -5.88 -14.82 14.88
C LYS A 235 -6.59 -13.65 15.54
N ASN A 236 -7.03 -13.83 16.79
CA ASN A 236 -7.69 -12.81 17.60
C ASN A 236 -8.99 -12.28 16.96
N GLY A 237 -9.74 -13.14 16.32
CA GLY A 237 -11.05 -12.88 15.72
C GLY A 237 -12.13 -13.80 16.33
N TRP A 238 -12.98 -14.35 15.47
CA TRP A 238 -14.03 -15.28 15.87
C TRP A 238 -13.92 -16.57 15.05
N ILE A 239 -14.07 -17.70 15.72
CA ILE A 239 -14.11 -19.02 15.12
C ILE A 239 -15.56 -19.48 15.04
N GLY A 240 -16.05 -19.75 13.82
CA GLY A 240 -17.37 -20.34 13.61
C GLY A 240 -17.43 -21.74 14.21
N ARG A 241 -18.54 -22.08 14.87
CA ARG A 241 -18.83 -23.46 15.29
C ARG A 241 -19.27 -24.22 14.02
N LYS A 242 -18.71 -25.42 13.82
CA LYS A 242 -19.29 -26.32 12.82
C LYS A 242 -20.71 -26.68 13.27
N PRO A 243 -21.68 -26.71 12.36
CA PRO A 243 -23.02 -27.22 12.64
C PRO A 243 -22.94 -28.66 13.11
#